data_b8802d75dd38c6c41f562ca673defd95
#
_entry.id   b8802d75dd38c6c41f562ca673defd95
#
_cell.length_a   1.000
_cell.length_b   1.000
_cell.length_c   1.000
_cell.angle_alpha   90.00
_cell.angle_beta   90.00
_cell.angle_gamma   90.00
#
_symmetry.space_group_name_H-M   'P 1'
#
loop_
_entity.id
_entity.type
_entity.pdbx_description
1 polymer ?
#
loop_
_entity_poly.entity_id
_entity_poly.type
_entity_poly.pdbx_seq_one_letter_code
_entity_poly.pdbx_strand_id
1 'polypeptide(L)'
;MGRNFLIDCKAGDLVNDVFVVTNAQLAASSNGKHYIKAFVSDRTAQLTARLWNATREQFAAMPENAFVWVRGRVENYQNNLQLIIEEFRRPEEGTFDVGELLPHTTRDIEEMCQRVFAILGSIKHEETKALVQAFLDDEDLMNDFARAPAASSFHHAYIGGLLEHTLNLLEVVDRLMPLYPLLSRDLCLAGAFLHDIGKTWELSYEAAFNYTNGGQLIGHVVKGAMMVEEKARAAEKTLKRPLSREIVELVQHMVLSHHEKLEHGSPKPPSTPEAVFVAMIDNLDAKVHMALAAARGPSAPSLEESLWTEFLKPFGYRMYRPDPTLNPSPEGGVLEEKAEAGTLPGVQVQGGAGGSGGAGAAAGGTAGKGKDPAKVAISNPLFETAFMGKKK
;
A
#
# COMPACT_ATOMS: atom_id res chain seq x y z
N MET A 1 -29.17 -6.73 -0.78
CA MET A 1 -29.02 -5.66 -1.81
C MET A 1 -27.56 -5.25 -1.73
N GLY A 2 -26.86 -5.12 -2.87
CA GLY A 2 -25.47 -4.66 -2.86
C GLY A 2 -25.37 -3.21 -2.38
N ARG A 3 -24.21 -2.84 -1.83
CA ARG A 3 -23.87 -1.48 -1.42
C ARG A 3 -23.93 -0.53 -2.62
N ASN A 4 -24.47 0.67 -2.44
CA ASN A 4 -24.33 1.76 -3.40
C ASN A 4 -23.07 2.55 -3.05
N PHE A 5 -22.03 2.44 -3.88
CA PHE A 5 -20.76 3.12 -3.64
C PHE A 5 -20.83 4.62 -3.91
N LEU A 6 -20.05 5.41 -3.18
CA LEU A 6 -20.08 6.88 -3.27
C LEU A 6 -19.71 7.41 -4.65
N ILE A 7 -18.87 6.70 -5.41
CA ILE A 7 -18.50 7.09 -6.78
C ILE A 7 -19.70 7.06 -7.75
N ASP A 8 -20.68 6.18 -7.50
CA ASP A 8 -21.86 6.00 -8.34
C ASP A 8 -23.02 6.91 -7.92
N CYS A 9 -22.91 7.60 -6.77
CA CYS A 9 -23.95 8.44 -6.22
C CYS A 9 -24.20 9.70 -7.06
N LYS A 10 -25.47 10.09 -7.14
CA LYS A 10 -25.93 11.29 -7.83
C LYS A 10 -26.73 12.18 -6.88
N ALA A 11 -26.87 13.46 -7.25
CA ALA A 11 -27.72 14.37 -6.49
C ALA A 11 -29.16 13.84 -6.44
N GLY A 12 -29.72 13.76 -5.23
CA GLY A 12 -31.03 13.20 -4.92
C GLY A 12 -30.99 11.77 -4.35
N ASP A 13 -29.90 11.06 -4.45
CA ASP A 13 -29.78 9.69 -3.93
C ASP A 13 -29.84 9.68 -2.41
N LEU A 14 -30.55 8.67 -1.88
CA LEU A 14 -30.59 8.39 -0.45
C LEU A 14 -29.48 7.41 -0.08
N VAL A 15 -28.79 7.74 0.98
CA VAL A 15 -27.72 6.95 1.54
C VAL A 15 -28.14 6.41 2.91
N ASN A 16 -27.90 5.12 3.15
CA ASN A 16 -28.24 4.42 4.37
C ASN A 16 -27.26 3.25 4.56
N ASP A 17 -26.02 3.57 4.97
CA ASP A 17 -24.96 2.57 5.05
C ASP A 17 -23.85 3.01 6.04
N VAL A 18 -22.83 2.17 6.24
CA VAL A 18 -21.66 2.48 7.02
C VAL A 18 -20.59 3.15 6.14
N PHE A 19 -19.95 4.19 6.66
CA PHE A 19 -18.88 4.93 6.01
C PHE A 19 -17.75 5.22 7.00
N VAL A 20 -16.59 5.60 6.47
CA VAL A 20 -15.52 6.22 7.26
C VAL A 20 -15.83 7.71 7.40
N VAL A 21 -15.87 8.21 8.64
CA VAL A 21 -16.02 9.64 8.93
C VAL A 21 -14.70 10.21 9.42
N THR A 22 -14.23 11.26 8.76
CA THR A 22 -12.97 11.94 9.10
C THR A 22 -13.14 13.45 9.17
N ASN A 23 -12.24 14.12 9.88
CA ASN A 23 -12.15 15.58 9.97
C ASN A 23 -13.46 16.26 10.38
N ALA A 24 -14.15 15.68 11.37
CA ALA A 24 -15.39 16.25 11.90
C ALA A 24 -15.11 17.55 12.67
N GLN A 25 -15.82 18.62 12.33
CA GLN A 25 -15.69 19.95 12.92
C GLN A 25 -17.05 20.56 13.20
N LEU A 26 -17.22 21.16 14.36
CA LEU A 26 -18.40 21.97 14.67
C LEU A 26 -18.18 23.41 14.17
N ALA A 27 -18.98 23.82 13.20
CA ALA A 27 -18.94 25.15 12.61
C ALA A 27 -20.22 25.93 12.87
N ALA A 28 -20.19 27.26 12.78
CA ALA A 28 -21.35 28.11 12.83
C ALA A 28 -21.67 28.65 11.42
N SER A 29 -22.94 28.61 11.06
CA SER A 29 -23.48 29.24 9.86
C SER A 29 -23.67 30.73 10.03
N SER A 30 -23.87 31.47 8.94
CA SER A 30 -24.08 32.92 8.95
C SER A 30 -25.28 33.37 9.80
N ASN A 31 -26.26 32.50 10.03
CA ASN A 31 -27.44 32.75 10.88
C ASN A 31 -27.24 32.28 12.33
N GLY A 32 -25.99 31.96 12.75
CA GLY A 32 -25.64 31.59 14.12
C GLY A 32 -25.99 30.15 14.53
N LYS A 33 -26.58 29.35 13.62
CA LYS A 33 -26.85 27.93 13.91
C LYS A 33 -25.59 27.09 13.69
N HIS A 34 -25.38 26.11 14.58
CA HIS A 34 -24.26 25.18 14.43
C HIS A 34 -24.58 24.07 13.43
N TYR A 35 -23.53 23.58 12.79
CA TYR A 35 -23.57 22.36 11.95
C TYR A 35 -22.24 21.61 12.07
N ILE A 36 -22.28 20.29 11.88
CA ILE A 36 -21.07 19.49 11.78
C ILE A 36 -20.68 19.44 10.30
N LYS A 37 -19.41 19.73 10.03
CA LYS A 37 -18.75 19.50 8.75
C LYS A 37 -17.81 18.33 8.92
N ALA A 38 -17.85 17.36 8.00
CA ALA A 38 -16.96 16.19 8.00
C ALA A 38 -16.68 15.74 6.58
N PHE A 39 -15.78 14.79 6.42
CA PHE A 39 -15.69 13.96 5.22
C PHE A 39 -16.28 12.58 5.52
N VAL A 40 -16.94 12.03 4.51
CA VAL A 40 -17.51 10.69 4.51
C VAL A 40 -16.94 9.95 3.31
N SER A 41 -16.34 8.79 3.53
CA SER A 41 -15.70 8.00 2.47
C SER A 41 -16.05 6.51 2.54
N ASP A 42 -15.98 5.88 1.39
CA ASP A 42 -15.85 4.44 1.20
C ASP A 42 -14.60 4.14 0.37
N ARG A 43 -14.39 2.89 -0.04
CA ARG A 43 -13.20 2.52 -0.84
C ARG A 43 -13.11 3.21 -2.20
N THR A 44 -14.21 3.82 -2.68
CA THR A 44 -14.31 4.34 -4.06
C THR A 44 -14.21 5.85 -4.16
N ALA A 45 -14.73 6.58 -3.15
CA ALA A 45 -14.77 8.04 -3.17
C ALA A 45 -14.87 8.63 -1.77
N GLN A 46 -14.64 9.95 -1.69
CA GLN A 46 -14.85 10.78 -0.50
C GLN A 46 -15.75 11.95 -0.86
N LEU A 47 -16.79 12.20 -0.05
CA LEU A 47 -17.68 13.35 -0.16
C LEU A 47 -17.55 14.25 1.06
N THR A 48 -17.75 15.56 0.86
CA THR A 48 -18.00 16.43 2.00
C THR A 48 -19.36 16.13 2.61
N ALA A 49 -19.46 16.12 3.93
CA ALA A 49 -20.70 15.84 4.63
C ALA A 49 -21.08 16.98 5.56
N ARG A 50 -22.38 17.19 5.76
CA ARG A 50 -22.92 18.20 6.68
C ARG A 50 -24.11 17.66 7.44
N LEU A 51 -24.08 17.84 8.78
CA LEU A 51 -25.23 17.66 9.64
C LEU A 51 -25.68 19.05 10.11
N TRP A 52 -26.80 19.53 9.56
CA TRP A 52 -27.33 20.85 9.87
C TRP A 52 -28.04 20.89 11.24
N ASN A 53 -28.06 22.07 11.89
CA ASN A 53 -28.65 22.30 13.20
C ASN A 53 -28.09 21.33 14.28
N ALA A 54 -26.81 20.99 14.17
CA ALA A 54 -26.15 20.06 15.08
C ALA A 54 -26.01 20.68 16.50
N THR A 55 -26.15 19.85 17.53
CA THR A 55 -25.85 20.22 18.90
C THR A 55 -24.40 19.88 19.26
N ARG A 56 -23.92 20.45 20.37
CA ARG A 56 -22.58 20.10 20.89
C ARG A 56 -22.52 18.65 21.35
N GLU A 57 -23.60 18.11 21.86
CA GLU A 57 -23.74 16.73 22.30
C GLU A 57 -23.64 15.78 21.06
N GLN A 58 -24.30 16.13 19.96
CA GLN A 58 -24.17 15.36 18.70
C GLN A 58 -22.74 15.40 18.18
N PHE A 59 -22.08 16.57 18.21
CA PHE A 59 -20.67 16.66 17.81
C PHE A 59 -19.77 15.81 18.71
N ALA A 60 -19.96 15.85 20.04
CA ALA A 60 -19.20 15.03 20.98
C ALA A 60 -19.46 13.52 20.81
N ALA A 61 -20.65 13.14 20.30
CA ALA A 61 -21.02 11.76 20.03
C ALA A 61 -20.56 11.25 18.66
N MET A 62 -20.17 12.15 17.74
CA MET A 62 -19.70 11.76 16.41
C MET A 62 -18.27 11.23 16.51
N PRO A 63 -18.02 9.94 16.22
CA PRO A 63 -16.67 9.39 16.23
C PRO A 63 -15.84 10.04 15.13
N GLU A 64 -14.60 10.36 15.43
CA GLU A 64 -13.63 10.83 14.45
C GLU A 64 -12.73 9.69 14.01
N ASN A 65 -12.40 9.62 12.73
CA ASN A 65 -11.57 8.57 12.15
C ASN A 65 -12.10 7.17 12.46
N ALA A 66 -13.40 6.98 12.29
CA ALA A 66 -14.10 5.75 12.65
C ALA A 66 -15.15 5.36 11.62
N PHE A 67 -15.56 4.10 11.70
CA PHE A 67 -16.74 3.64 10.98
C PHE A 67 -18.00 4.17 11.64
N VAL A 68 -18.88 4.77 10.84
CA VAL A 68 -20.13 5.39 11.28
C VAL A 68 -21.24 4.98 10.33
N TRP A 69 -22.32 4.46 10.87
CA TRP A 69 -23.53 4.30 10.10
C TRP A 69 -24.19 5.66 9.90
N VAL A 70 -24.52 6.00 8.65
CA VAL A 70 -25.04 7.29 8.24
C VAL A 70 -26.29 7.08 7.40
N ARG A 71 -27.35 7.84 7.71
CA ARG A 71 -28.49 8.04 6.85
C ARG A 71 -28.52 9.50 6.39
N GLY A 72 -28.75 9.71 5.10
CA GLY A 72 -28.77 11.04 4.52
C GLY A 72 -29.08 11.06 3.05
N ARG A 73 -28.89 12.20 2.42
CA ARG A 73 -29.14 12.44 1.02
C ARG A 73 -27.96 13.15 0.37
N VAL A 74 -27.63 12.72 -0.84
CA VAL A 74 -26.61 13.38 -1.66
C VAL A 74 -27.22 14.60 -2.34
N GLU A 75 -26.55 15.75 -2.29
CA GLU A 75 -26.96 16.99 -2.93
C GLU A 75 -25.82 17.56 -3.77
N ASN A 76 -26.14 18.37 -4.76
CA ASN A 76 -25.15 19.14 -5.49
C ASN A 76 -25.04 20.54 -4.87
N TYR A 77 -23.83 20.93 -4.49
CA TYR A 77 -23.53 22.27 -3.99
C TYR A 77 -22.29 22.82 -4.71
N GLN A 78 -22.44 23.89 -5.45
CA GLN A 78 -21.36 24.53 -6.23
C GLN A 78 -20.63 23.55 -7.15
N ASN A 79 -21.37 22.74 -7.89
CA ASN A 79 -20.89 21.67 -8.78
C ASN A 79 -20.12 20.52 -8.11
N ASN A 80 -20.19 20.41 -6.79
CA ASN A 80 -19.62 19.28 -6.06
C ASN A 80 -20.74 18.52 -5.34
N LEU A 81 -20.65 17.20 -5.32
CA LEU A 81 -21.54 16.38 -4.51
C LEU A 81 -21.18 16.53 -3.03
N GLN A 82 -22.21 16.63 -2.19
CA GLN A 82 -22.08 16.60 -0.74
C GLN A 82 -23.16 15.70 -0.13
N LEU A 83 -22.86 15.08 1.01
CA LEU A 83 -23.82 14.29 1.75
C LEU A 83 -24.44 15.13 2.88
N ILE A 84 -25.76 15.29 2.85
CA ILE A 84 -26.49 15.87 3.98
C ILE A 84 -26.89 14.75 4.91
N ILE A 85 -26.25 14.72 6.08
CA ILE A 85 -26.50 13.71 7.11
C ILE A 85 -27.79 14.10 7.85
N GLU A 86 -28.70 13.14 7.97
CA GLU A 86 -29.93 13.24 8.75
C GLU A 86 -29.79 12.53 10.09
N GLU A 87 -29.10 11.40 10.10
CA GLU A 87 -28.86 10.56 11.27
C GLU A 87 -27.51 9.87 11.18
N PHE A 88 -26.85 9.68 12.32
CA PHE A 88 -25.64 8.87 12.44
C PHE A 88 -25.63 8.08 13.74
N ARG A 89 -24.95 6.94 13.75
CA ARG A 89 -24.74 6.11 14.94
C ARG A 89 -23.51 5.23 14.78
N ARG A 90 -23.03 4.66 15.86
CA ARG A 90 -22.01 3.60 15.79
C ARG A 90 -22.59 2.39 15.06
N PRO A 91 -21.90 1.80 14.09
CA PRO A 91 -22.35 0.56 13.45
C PRO A 91 -22.23 -0.60 14.44
N GLU A 92 -23.04 -1.63 14.23
CA GLU A 92 -22.90 -2.89 14.95
C GLU A 92 -21.73 -3.69 14.35
N GLU A 93 -20.89 -4.27 15.20
CA GLU A 93 -19.75 -5.08 14.75
C GLU A 93 -20.23 -6.27 13.90
N GLY A 94 -19.53 -6.53 12.80
CA GLY A 94 -19.85 -7.62 11.88
C GLY A 94 -21.04 -7.37 10.94
N THR A 95 -21.64 -6.16 10.95
CA THR A 95 -22.75 -5.82 10.03
C THR A 95 -22.29 -5.18 8.72
N PHE A 96 -21.00 -4.93 8.55
CA PHE A 96 -20.42 -4.30 7.36
C PHE A 96 -19.08 -4.94 7.00
N ASP A 97 -18.69 -4.84 5.74
CA ASP A 97 -17.41 -5.30 5.21
C ASP A 97 -16.42 -4.12 5.19
N VAL A 98 -15.32 -4.24 5.94
CA VAL A 98 -14.24 -3.24 5.96
C VAL A 98 -13.59 -3.06 4.60
N GLY A 99 -13.54 -4.11 3.77
CA GLY A 99 -13.03 -4.06 2.40
C GLY A 99 -13.88 -3.19 1.46
N GLU A 100 -15.14 -2.87 1.81
CA GLU A 100 -15.97 -1.91 1.09
C GLU A 100 -15.74 -0.46 1.55
N LEU A 101 -15.08 -0.26 2.69
CA LEU A 101 -14.90 1.03 3.34
C LEU A 101 -13.51 1.62 3.16
N LEU A 102 -12.48 0.78 3.19
CA LEU A 102 -11.09 1.21 3.01
C LEU A 102 -10.57 0.73 1.65
N PRO A 103 -9.88 1.59 0.91
CA PRO A 103 -9.18 1.14 -0.29
C PRO A 103 -8.16 0.05 0.08
N HIS A 104 -8.04 -0.95 -0.75
CA HIS A 104 -7.10 -2.07 -0.59
C HIS A 104 -6.48 -2.44 -1.92
N THR A 105 -5.33 -3.11 -1.87
CA THR A 105 -4.69 -3.63 -3.08
C THR A 105 -5.62 -4.58 -3.83
N THR A 106 -5.54 -4.57 -5.15
CA THR A 106 -6.23 -5.55 -6.01
C THR A 106 -5.45 -6.85 -6.16
N ARG A 107 -4.18 -6.87 -5.72
CA ARG A 107 -3.31 -8.05 -5.77
C ARG A 107 -3.59 -8.97 -4.57
N ASP A 108 -3.31 -10.26 -4.72
CA ASP A 108 -3.43 -11.23 -3.62
C ASP A 108 -2.31 -11.02 -2.60
N ILE A 109 -2.69 -10.71 -1.35
CA ILE A 109 -1.73 -10.43 -0.26
C ILE A 109 -0.89 -11.66 0.07
N GLU A 110 -1.48 -12.85 0.05
CA GLU A 110 -0.77 -14.09 0.35
C GLU A 110 0.30 -14.39 -0.72
N GLU A 111 -0.06 -14.24 -2.00
CA GLU A 111 0.88 -14.40 -3.12
C GLU A 111 2.02 -13.37 -3.05
N MET A 112 1.72 -12.09 -2.76
CA MET A 112 2.74 -11.06 -2.58
C MET A 112 3.67 -11.38 -1.42
N CYS A 113 3.14 -11.83 -0.27
CA CYS A 113 3.97 -12.25 0.86
C CYS A 113 4.90 -13.41 0.49
N GLN A 114 4.38 -14.46 -0.16
CA GLN A 114 5.18 -15.59 -0.62
C GLN A 114 6.33 -15.13 -1.54
N ARG A 115 6.04 -14.20 -2.44
CA ARG A 115 7.05 -13.65 -3.36
C ARG A 115 8.11 -12.85 -2.63
N VAL A 116 7.73 -11.97 -1.67
CA VAL A 116 8.67 -11.24 -0.80
C VAL A 116 9.58 -12.22 -0.05
N PHE A 117 9.01 -13.23 0.61
CA PHE A 117 9.77 -14.25 1.33
C PHE A 117 10.74 -15.01 0.40
N ALA A 118 10.30 -15.37 -0.81
CA ALA A 118 11.14 -16.06 -1.77
C ALA A 118 12.35 -15.22 -2.21
N ILE A 119 12.14 -13.93 -2.50
CA ILE A 119 13.22 -13.01 -2.90
C ILE A 119 14.19 -12.79 -1.74
N LEU A 120 13.70 -12.47 -0.53
CA LEU A 120 14.54 -12.23 0.64
C LEU A 120 15.27 -13.50 1.09
N GLY A 121 14.64 -14.69 0.94
CA GLY A 121 15.26 -15.99 1.19
C GLY A 121 16.48 -16.28 0.30
N SER A 122 16.59 -15.60 -0.85
CA SER A 122 17.70 -15.72 -1.80
C SER A 122 18.97 -14.96 -1.38
N ILE A 123 18.91 -14.15 -0.31
CA ILE A 123 20.07 -13.44 0.26
C ILE A 123 21.14 -14.46 0.66
N LYS A 124 22.37 -14.23 0.22
CA LYS A 124 23.52 -15.14 0.41
C LYS A 124 24.44 -14.73 1.54
N HIS A 125 24.63 -13.41 1.74
CA HIS A 125 25.50 -12.90 2.79
C HIS A 125 24.91 -13.26 4.16
N GLU A 126 25.64 -14.03 4.95
CA GLU A 126 25.15 -14.67 6.19
C GLU A 126 24.57 -13.67 7.19
N GLU A 127 25.26 -12.57 7.46
CA GLU A 127 24.84 -11.59 8.44
C GLU A 127 23.64 -10.76 7.95
N THR A 128 23.64 -10.35 6.68
CA THR A 128 22.49 -9.66 6.08
C THR A 128 21.25 -10.55 6.09
N LYS A 129 21.44 -11.84 5.76
CA LYS A 129 20.36 -12.84 5.82
C LYS A 129 19.81 -13.01 7.23
N ALA A 130 20.69 -13.11 8.23
CA ALA A 130 20.27 -13.28 9.62
C ALA A 130 19.54 -12.05 10.15
N LEU A 131 19.97 -10.85 9.78
CA LEU A 131 19.28 -9.62 10.12
C LEU A 131 17.87 -9.57 9.49
N VAL A 132 17.75 -9.82 8.17
CA VAL A 132 16.46 -9.85 7.48
C VAL A 132 15.56 -10.94 8.06
N GLN A 133 16.10 -12.13 8.33
CA GLN A 133 15.34 -13.24 8.93
C GLN A 133 14.76 -12.87 10.30
N ALA A 134 15.47 -12.09 11.12
CA ALA A 134 14.96 -11.64 12.41
C ALA A 134 13.73 -10.71 12.30
N PHE A 135 13.53 -10.03 11.16
CA PHE A 135 12.28 -9.33 10.85
C PHE A 135 11.21 -10.30 10.39
N LEU A 136 11.56 -11.23 9.48
CA LEU A 136 10.61 -12.21 8.93
C LEU A 136 10.07 -13.17 10.00
N ASP A 137 10.83 -13.43 11.06
CA ASP A 137 10.44 -14.28 12.18
C ASP A 137 9.48 -13.58 13.18
N ASP A 138 9.24 -12.30 13.04
CA ASP A 138 8.30 -11.54 13.86
C ASP A 138 6.93 -11.55 13.19
N GLU A 139 6.09 -12.51 13.59
CA GLU A 139 4.77 -12.74 13.00
C GLU A 139 3.85 -11.52 13.13
N ASP A 140 3.85 -10.84 14.28
CA ASP A 140 3.03 -9.66 14.51
C ASP A 140 3.46 -8.51 13.57
N LEU A 141 4.77 -8.25 13.49
CA LEU A 141 5.32 -7.25 12.59
C LEU A 141 5.00 -7.57 11.12
N MET A 142 5.14 -8.83 10.71
CA MET A 142 4.87 -9.23 9.32
C MET A 142 3.37 -9.20 8.98
N ASN A 143 2.49 -9.44 9.93
CA ASN A 143 1.05 -9.22 9.76
C ASN A 143 0.73 -7.74 9.58
N ASP A 144 1.34 -6.86 10.39
CA ASP A 144 1.20 -5.41 10.21
C ASP A 144 1.78 -4.95 8.88
N PHE A 145 2.97 -5.43 8.49
CA PHE A 145 3.60 -5.13 7.21
C PHE A 145 2.73 -5.52 6.02
N ALA A 146 2.08 -6.68 6.07
CA ALA A 146 1.21 -7.16 5.02
C ALA A 146 -0.07 -6.32 4.84
N ARG A 147 -0.48 -5.59 5.88
CA ARG A 147 -1.73 -4.81 5.90
C ARG A 147 -1.52 -3.31 5.83
N ALA A 148 -0.39 -2.81 6.30
CA ALA A 148 -0.12 -1.38 6.38
C ALA A 148 -0.22 -0.70 5.00
N PRO A 149 -0.75 0.54 4.92
CA PRO A 149 -0.60 1.39 3.74
C PRO A 149 0.85 1.89 3.64
N ALA A 150 1.32 2.20 2.43
CA ALA A 150 2.63 2.84 2.25
C ALA A 150 2.61 4.35 2.54
N ALA A 151 1.43 4.97 2.56
CA ALA A 151 1.26 6.39 2.87
C ALA A 151 -0.14 6.65 3.43
N SER A 152 -0.33 7.78 4.11
CA SER A 152 -1.66 8.26 4.51
C SER A 152 -2.47 8.82 3.32
N SER A 153 -1.78 9.23 2.26
CA SER A 153 -2.34 9.76 1.01
C SER A 153 -1.31 9.61 -0.10
N PHE A 154 -1.72 9.73 -1.36
CA PHE A 154 -0.91 9.64 -2.59
C PHE A 154 -0.61 8.21 -3.03
N HIS A 155 0.68 7.77 -3.04
CA HIS A 155 1.06 6.45 -3.57
C HIS A 155 0.78 5.33 -2.57
N HIS A 156 0.23 4.23 -3.05
CA HIS A 156 -0.06 3.02 -2.26
C HIS A 156 -0.79 3.29 -0.91
N ALA A 157 -1.64 4.34 -0.88
CA ALA A 157 -2.44 4.71 0.29
C ALA A 157 -3.68 3.81 0.42
N TYR A 158 -3.46 2.50 0.61
CA TYR A 158 -4.48 1.47 0.74
C TYR A 158 -3.96 0.27 1.54
N ILE A 159 -4.86 -0.55 2.06
CA ILE A 159 -4.51 -1.78 2.79
C ILE A 159 -3.69 -2.69 1.88
N GLY A 160 -2.53 -3.15 2.38
CA GLY A 160 -1.56 -3.94 1.61
C GLY A 160 -0.62 -3.09 0.74
N GLY A 161 -0.73 -1.76 0.81
CA GLY A 161 0.08 -0.84 -0.01
C GLY A 161 1.57 -0.90 0.31
N LEU A 162 1.95 -1.06 1.58
CA LEU A 162 3.35 -1.19 1.98
C LEU A 162 3.98 -2.50 1.46
N LEU A 163 3.24 -3.60 1.52
CA LEU A 163 3.66 -4.88 0.96
C LEU A 163 3.85 -4.79 -0.56
N GLU A 164 2.87 -4.22 -1.27
CA GLU A 164 2.91 -4.09 -2.73
C GLU A 164 4.07 -3.19 -3.19
N HIS A 165 4.24 -2.03 -2.57
CA HIS A 165 5.36 -1.14 -2.81
C HIS A 165 6.71 -1.84 -2.60
N THR A 166 6.88 -2.48 -1.44
CA THR A 166 8.11 -3.21 -1.12
C THR A 166 8.38 -4.34 -2.11
N LEU A 167 7.38 -5.12 -2.50
CA LEU A 167 7.53 -6.16 -3.50
C LEU A 167 7.99 -5.60 -4.84
N ASN A 168 7.40 -4.48 -5.29
CA ASN A 168 7.82 -3.82 -6.53
C ASN A 168 9.32 -3.44 -6.46
N LEU A 169 9.78 -2.86 -5.34
CA LEU A 169 11.18 -2.52 -5.17
C LEU A 169 12.09 -3.75 -5.20
N LEU A 170 11.73 -4.82 -4.50
CA LEU A 170 12.50 -6.07 -4.48
C LEU A 170 12.64 -6.67 -5.88
N GLU A 171 11.57 -6.64 -6.67
CA GLU A 171 11.61 -7.10 -8.06
C GLU A 171 12.43 -6.19 -8.97
N VAL A 172 12.40 -4.87 -8.73
CA VAL A 172 13.26 -3.91 -9.45
C VAL A 172 14.74 -4.17 -9.12
N VAL A 173 15.07 -4.43 -7.84
CA VAL A 173 16.43 -4.85 -7.46
C VAL A 173 16.87 -6.05 -8.31
N ASP A 174 16.10 -7.12 -8.33
CA ASP A 174 16.47 -8.35 -9.07
C ASP A 174 16.68 -8.11 -10.56
N ARG A 175 15.81 -7.30 -11.18
CA ARG A 175 15.89 -7.02 -12.62
C ARG A 175 17.04 -6.09 -12.99
N LEU A 176 17.41 -5.14 -12.12
CA LEU A 176 18.44 -4.14 -12.41
C LEU A 176 19.85 -4.56 -11.98
N MET A 177 20.01 -5.48 -11.01
CA MET A 177 21.33 -5.91 -10.53
C MET A 177 22.31 -6.36 -11.63
N PRO A 178 21.90 -7.06 -12.71
CA PRO A 178 22.81 -7.41 -13.78
C PRO A 178 23.47 -6.21 -14.49
N LEU A 179 22.84 -5.02 -14.41
CA LEU A 179 23.37 -3.77 -14.99
C LEU A 179 24.37 -3.07 -14.04
N TYR A 180 24.36 -3.41 -12.76
CA TYR A 180 25.19 -2.77 -11.71
C TYR A 180 25.98 -3.81 -10.90
N PRO A 181 26.90 -4.57 -11.52
CA PRO A 181 27.55 -5.73 -10.91
C PRO A 181 28.48 -5.38 -9.72
N LEU A 182 28.74 -4.09 -9.48
CA LEU A 182 29.54 -3.63 -8.34
C LEU A 182 28.69 -3.30 -7.09
N LEU A 183 27.36 -3.32 -7.21
CA LEU A 183 26.47 -3.18 -6.05
C LEU A 183 26.32 -4.51 -5.30
N SER A 184 26.19 -4.42 -3.99
CA SER A 184 25.77 -5.56 -3.18
C SER A 184 24.27 -5.79 -3.32
N ARG A 185 23.87 -6.80 -4.12
CA ARG A 185 22.47 -7.19 -4.25
C ARG A 185 21.82 -7.47 -2.89
N ASP A 186 22.51 -8.15 -2.01
CA ASP A 186 21.99 -8.54 -0.71
C ASP A 186 21.70 -7.33 0.21
N LEU A 187 22.57 -6.32 0.17
CA LEU A 187 22.32 -5.05 0.86
C LEU A 187 21.17 -4.26 0.21
N CYS A 188 21.11 -4.21 -1.13
CA CYS A 188 20.02 -3.56 -1.83
C CYS A 188 18.66 -4.20 -1.51
N LEU A 189 18.58 -5.55 -1.43
CA LEU A 189 17.36 -6.24 -1.02
C LEU A 189 16.99 -5.94 0.43
N ALA A 190 17.96 -5.96 1.35
CA ALA A 190 17.72 -5.60 2.74
C ALA A 190 17.25 -4.14 2.88
N GLY A 191 17.89 -3.21 2.18
CA GLY A 191 17.50 -1.80 2.14
C GLY A 191 16.09 -1.61 1.56
N ALA A 192 15.79 -2.21 0.43
CA ALA A 192 14.46 -2.15 -0.21
C ALA A 192 13.35 -2.74 0.68
N PHE A 193 13.63 -3.81 1.43
CA PHE A 193 12.67 -4.38 2.38
C PHE A 193 12.44 -3.47 3.60
N LEU A 194 13.51 -2.88 4.13
CA LEU A 194 13.47 -2.25 5.46
C LEU A 194 13.34 -0.73 5.44
N HIS A 195 13.47 -0.06 4.26
CA HIS A 195 13.44 1.41 4.20
C HIS A 195 12.20 2.00 4.87
N ASP A 196 11.06 1.39 4.65
CA ASP A 196 9.74 1.84 5.09
C ASP A 196 9.12 0.97 6.20
N ILE A 197 9.86 0.02 6.78
CA ILE A 197 9.32 -0.91 7.80
C ILE A 197 8.72 -0.19 9.01
N GLY A 198 9.21 0.99 9.33
CA GLY A 198 8.70 1.82 10.43
C GLY A 198 7.26 2.32 10.22
N LYS A 199 6.72 2.27 9.00
CA LYS A 199 5.33 2.65 8.68
C LYS A 199 4.32 1.71 9.32
N THR A 200 4.70 0.46 9.63
CA THR A 200 3.88 -0.48 10.41
C THR A 200 3.49 0.06 11.78
N TRP A 201 4.32 0.95 12.34
CA TRP A 201 4.10 1.58 13.63
C TRP A 201 3.68 3.06 13.50
N GLU A 202 4.12 3.75 12.44
CA GLU A 202 3.83 5.16 12.21
C GLU A 202 2.36 5.40 11.88
N LEU A 203 1.75 4.48 11.11
CA LEU A 203 0.40 4.64 10.58
C LEU A 203 -0.60 3.75 11.34
N SER A 204 -1.77 4.32 11.61
CA SER A 204 -2.98 3.59 12.02
C SER A 204 -3.88 3.44 10.79
N TYR A 205 -4.47 2.27 10.61
CA TYR A 205 -5.32 1.93 9.47
C TYR A 205 -6.57 1.11 9.88
N GLU A 206 -6.99 1.25 11.14
CA GLU A 206 -8.16 0.54 11.65
C GLU A 206 -9.47 1.02 11.01
N ALA A 207 -9.64 2.34 10.88
CA ALA A 207 -10.81 2.93 10.26
C ALA A 207 -10.48 4.05 9.26
N ALA A 208 -9.30 4.63 9.34
CA ALA A 208 -8.78 5.61 8.38
C ALA A 208 -7.26 5.60 8.42
N PHE A 209 -6.62 6.02 7.32
CA PHE A 209 -5.16 6.11 7.27
C PHE A 209 -4.67 7.37 7.96
N ASN A 210 -4.26 7.24 9.21
CA ASN A 210 -3.81 8.35 10.04
C ASN A 210 -2.45 8.06 10.67
N TYR A 211 -1.77 9.11 11.08
CA TYR A 211 -0.57 8.96 11.88
C TYR A 211 -0.92 8.65 13.34
N THR A 212 -0.21 7.70 13.95
CA THR A 212 -0.22 7.53 15.40
C THR A 212 0.46 8.72 16.08
N ASN A 213 0.24 8.91 17.39
CA ASN A 213 0.97 9.93 18.14
C ASN A 213 2.49 9.72 18.06
N GLY A 214 2.93 8.47 18.15
CA GLY A 214 4.34 8.13 18.00
C GLY A 214 4.86 8.43 16.58
N GLY A 215 4.05 8.11 15.57
CA GLY A 215 4.34 8.42 14.17
C GLY A 215 4.56 9.91 13.93
N GLN A 216 3.69 10.76 14.50
CA GLN A 216 3.84 12.22 14.42
C GLN A 216 5.08 12.76 15.12
N LEU A 217 5.49 12.13 16.24
CA LEU A 217 6.60 12.61 17.07
C LEU A 217 7.97 12.10 16.60
N ILE A 218 8.05 10.89 16.06
CA ILE A 218 9.32 10.20 15.75
C ILE A 218 9.48 9.96 14.25
N GLY A 219 8.40 9.53 13.57
CA GLY A 219 8.40 9.18 12.15
C GLY A 219 8.97 7.78 11.86
N HIS A 220 8.58 7.20 10.70
CA HIS A 220 8.98 5.86 10.28
C HIS A 220 10.47 5.71 10.02
N VAL A 221 11.13 6.75 9.51
CA VAL A 221 12.56 6.73 9.18
C VAL A 221 13.40 6.44 10.42
N VAL A 222 13.16 7.19 11.50
CA VAL A 222 13.88 7.01 12.78
C VAL A 222 13.45 5.70 13.44
N LYS A 223 12.14 5.41 13.47
CA LYS A 223 11.62 4.15 14.04
C LYS A 223 12.18 2.94 13.32
N GLY A 224 12.24 2.95 11.99
CA GLY A 224 12.81 1.87 11.18
C GLY A 224 14.29 1.60 11.55
N ALA A 225 15.09 2.65 11.68
CA ALA A 225 16.50 2.51 12.11
C ALA A 225 16.63 1.92 13.54
N MET A 226 15.73 2.29 14.46
CA MET A 226 15.66 1.67 15.79
C MET A 226 15.29 0.19 15.72
N MET A 227 14.32 -0.18 14.85
CA MET A 227 13.93 -1.57 14.65
C MET A 227 15.08 -2.40 14.08
N VAL A 228 15.91 -1.87 13.18
CA VAL A 228 17.12 -2.53 12.68
C VAL A 228 18.08 -2.85 13.83
N GLU A 229 18.32 -1.92 14.76
CA GLU A 229 19.17 -2.17 15.93
C GLU A 229 18.59 -3.23 16.86
N GLU A 230 17.27 -3.23 17.06
CA GLU A 230 16.58 -4.23 17.89
C GLU A 230 16.69 -5.62 17.27
N LYS A 231 16.41 -5.74 15.97
CA LYS A 231 16.46 -7.02 15.24
C LYS A 231 17.89 -7.54 15.05
N ALA A 232 18.89 -6.66 14.98
CA ALA A 232 20.29 -7.05 14.99
C ALA A 232 20.63 -7.86 16.25
N ARG A 233 20.16 -7.43 17.43
CA ARG A 233 20.34 -8.18 18.69
C ARG A 233 19.64 -9.54 18.70
N ALA A 234 18.52 -9.67 18.00
CA ALA A 234 17.83 -10.96 17.84
C ALA A 234 18.62 -11.87 16.89
N ALA A 235 19.11 -11.35 15.78
CA ALA A 235 19.95 -12.08 14.82
C ALA A 235 21.25 -12.58 15.45
N GLU A 236 21.91 -11.78 16.31
CA GLU A 236 23.12 -12.19 17.06
C GLU A 236 22.89 -13.43 17.93
N LYS A 237 21.70 -13.51 18.58
CA LYS A 237 21.32 -14.68 19.38
C LYS A 237 21.19 -15.94 18.51
N THR A 238 20.65 -15.80 17.32
CA THR A 238 20.49 -16.90 16.35
C THR A 238 21.84 -17.35 15.81
N LEU A 239 22.70 -16.41 15.43
CA LEU A 239 24.05 -16.67 14.94
C LEU A 239 25.02 -17.13 16.02
N LYS A 240 24.70 -16.89 17.32
CA LYS A 240 25.57 -17.12 18.47
C LYS A 240 26.91 -16.38 18.38
N ARG A 241 26.95 -15.26 17.68
CA ARG A 241 28.06 -14.32 17.55
C ARG A 241 27.53 -12.91 17.25
N PRO A 242 28.32 -11.87 17.54
CA PRO A 242 27.95 -10.52 17.15
C PRO A 242 27.83 -10.39 15.63
N LEU A 243 26.89 -9.56 15.18
CA LEU A 243 26.85 -9.06 13.81
C LEU A 243 27.97 -8.02 13.59
N SER A 244 28.47 -7.94 12.37
CA SER A 244 29.32 -6.83 11.97
C SER A 244 28.57 -5.51 12.19
N ARG A 245 29.18 -4.59 12.95
CA ARG A 245 28.60 -3.28 13.15
C ARG A 245 28.42 -2.52 11.84
N GLU A 246 29.33 -2.74 10.89
CA GLU A 246 29.27 -2.16 9.56
C GLU A 246 27.98 -2.58 8.82
N ILE A 247 27.57 -3.85 8.84
CA ILE A 247 26.34 -4.31 8.21
C ILE A 247 25.11 -3.63 8.83
N VAL A 248 25.06 -3.55 10.15
CA VAL A 248 23.94 -2.89 10.85
C VAL A 248 23.89 -1.41 10.47
N GLU A 249 25.02 -0.71 10.46
CA GLU A 249 25.10 0.71 10.12
C GLU A 249 24.77 0.99 8.65
N LEU A 250 25.18 0.12 7.73
CA LEU A 250 24.84 0.25 6.31
C LEU A 250 23.32 0.11 6.08
N VAL A 251 22.67 -0.87 6.74
CA VAL A 251 21.22 -1.04 6.64
C VAL A 251 20.49 0.13 7.31
N GLN A 252 20.91 0.55 8.51
CA GLN A 252 20.37 1.75 9.17
C GLN A 252 20.53 2.99 8.29
N HIS A 253 21.71 3.15 7.64
CA HIS A 253 21.96 4.27 6.75
C HIS A 253 20.98 4.29 5.56
N MET A 254 20.72 3.14 4.93
CA MET A 254 19.72 3.07 3.86
C MET A 254 18.33 3.49 4.34
N VAL A 255 17.90 3.03 5.52
CA VAL A 255 16.63 3.44 6.14
C VAL A 255 16.61 4.95 6.43
N LEU A 256 17.70 5.51 6.99
CA LEU A 256 17.76 6.94 7.37
C LEU A 256 17.88 7.88 6.17
N SER A 257 18.28 7.40 5.00
CA SER A 257 18.62 8.25 3.86
C SER A 257 17.73 8.07 2.62
N HIS A 258 16.75 7.15 2.64
CA HIS A 258 16.00 6.80 1.43
C HIS A 258 15.17 7.96 0.84
N HIS A 259 14.75 8.93 1.64
CA HIS A 259 14.09 10.15 1.14
C HIS A 259 15.05 11.19 0.57
N GLU A 260 16.35 10.92 0.53
CA GLU A 260 17.44 11.73 -0.04
C GLU A 260 17.73 13.06 0.65
N LYS A 261 16.69 13.81 1.07
CA LYS A 261 16.81 15.20 1.52
C LYS A 261 16.21 15.42 2.91
N LEU A 262 16.80 16.38 3.65
CA LEU A 262 16.25 16.82 4.94
C LEU A 262 14.81 17.32 4.84
N GLU A 263 14.49 18.05 3.79
CA GLU A 263 13.15 18.59 3.54
C GLU A 263 12.09 17.50 3.29
N HIS A 264 12.55 16.28 2.94
CA HIS A 264 11.69 15.10 2.79
C HIS A 264 11.71 14.18 4.02
N GLY A 265 12.43 14.54 5.08
CA GLY A 265 12.48 13.79 6.34
C GLY A 265 13.70 12.89 6.53
N SER A 266 14.60 12.76 5.55
CA SER A 266 15.86 12.03 5.76
C SER A 266 16.87 12.84 6.58
N PRO A 267 17.36 12.34 7.73
CA PRO A 267 18.37 13.05 8.51
C PRO A 267 19.75 13.07 7.85
N LYS A 268 19.99 12.26 6.84
CA LYS A 268 21.22 12.17 6.04
C LYS A 268 20.92 11.92 4.57
N PRO A 269 21.72 12.44 3.64
CA PRO A 269 21.66 12.03 2.24
C PRO A 269 22.24 10.62 2.08
N PRO A 270 21.84 9.86 1.03
CA PRO A 270 22.41 8.55 0.75
C PRO A 270 23.91 8.68 0.42
N SER A 271 24.75 7.97 1.18
CA SER A 271 26.21 8.12 1.13
C SER A 271 26.94 6.82 0.76
N THR A 272 26.20 5.79 0.35
CA THR A 272 26.74 4.56 -0.25
C THR A 272 26.08 4.29 -1.59
N PRO A 273 26.75 3.56 -2.52
CA PRO A 273 26.12 3.21 -3.80
C PRO A 273 24.79 2.49 -3.65
N GLU A 274 24.69 1.56 -2.70
CA GLU A 274 23.46 0.82 -2.40
C GLU A 274 22.37 1.74 -1.86
N ALA A 275 22.68 2.69 -0.98
CA ALA A 275 21.72 3.66 -0.46
C ALA A 275 21.20 4.59 -1.55
N VAL A 276 22.06 5.04 -2.48
CA VAL A 276 21.64 5.80 -3.66
C VAL A 276 20.72 4.97 -4.52
N PHE A 277 21.05 3.71 -4.78
CA PHE A 277 20.22 2.82 -5.59
C PHE A 277 18.84 2.62 -4.96
N VAL A 278 18.76 2.30 -3.66
CA VAL A 278 17.49 2.10 -2.94
C VAL A 278 16.65 3.37 -2.97
N ALA A 279 17.21 4.55 -2.68
CA ALA A 279 16.48 5.81 -2.75
C ALA A 279 15.93 6.12 -4.14
N MET A 280 16.68 5.78 -5.21
CA MET A 280 16.23 6.01 -6.59
C MET A 280 15.08 5.08 -6.99
N ILE A 281 15.10 3.80 -6.63
CA ILE A 281 14.03 2.86 -6.97
C ILE A 281 12.77 3.12 -6.14
N ASP A 282 12.89 3.54 -4.88
CA ASP A 282 11.78 4.00 -4.05
C ASP A 282 11.08 5.19 -4.71
N ASN A 283 11.83 6.24 -5.04
CA ASN A 283 11.32 7.42 -5.72
C ASN A 283 10.71 7.09 -7.10
N LEU A 284 11.27 6.11 -7.81
CA LEU A 284 10.73 5.62 -9.09
C LEU A 284 9.34 5.03 -8.90
N ASP A 285 9.19 4.04 -8.00
CA ASP A 285 7.91 3.37 -7.76
C ASP A 285 6.85 4.37 -7.30
N ALA A 286 7.17 5.20 -6.28
CA ALA A 286 6.26 6.20 -5.76
C ALA A 286 5.78 7.19 -6.84
N LYS A 287 6.69 7.73 -7.66
CA LYS A 287 6.33 8.69 -8.71
C LYS A 287 5.57 8.06 -9.86
N VAL A 288 5.99 6.89 -10.33
CA VAL A 288 5.29 6.19 -11.42
C VAL A 288 3.89 5.80 -10.97
N HIS A 289 3.73 5.27 -9.75
CA HIS A 289 2.41 4.94 -9.21
C HIS A 289 1.50 6.18 -9.15
N MET A 290 1.97 7.30 -8.58
CA MET A 290 1.19 8.54 -8.52
C MET A 290 0.82 9.06 -9.92
N ALA A 291 1.75 9.00 -10.87
CA ALA A 291 1.51 9.45 -12.25
C ALA A 291 0.45 8.58 -12.94
N LEU A 292 0.53 7.26 -12.78
CA LEU A 292 -0.46 6.31 -13.32
C LEU A 292 -1.84 6.50 -12.70
N ALA A 293 -1.90 6.64 -11.38
CA ALA A 293 -3.17 6.89 -10.68
C ALA A 293 -3.84 8.17 -11.16
N ALA A 294 -3.09 9.26 -11.31
CA ALA A 294 -3.61 10.55 -11.77
C ALA A 294 -4.00 10.54 -13.25
N ALA A 295 -3.23 9.86 -14.10
CA ALA A 295 -3.45 9.90 -15.55
C ALA A 295 -4.42 8.82 -16.05
N ARG A 296 -4.50 7.66 -15.37
CA ARG A 296 -5.19 6.44 -15.83
C ARG A 296 -6.04 5.76 -14.76
N GLY A 297 -6.01 6.26 -13.52
CA GLY A 297 -6.79 5.70 -12.41
C GLY A 297 -8.30 5.90 -12.57
N PRO A 298 -9.11 5.21 -11.75
CA PRO A 298 -10.58 5.27 -11.82
C PRO A 298 -11.15 6.69 -11.62
N SER A 299 -10.45 7.52 -10.86
CA SER A 299 -10.83 8.93 -10.60
C SER A 299 -10.32 9.92 -11.64
N ALA A 300 -9.61 9.46 -12.67
CA ALA A 300 -9.16 10.34 -13.74
C ALA A 300 -10.36 10.76 -14.61
N PRO A 301 -10.50 12.05 -14.99
CA PRO A 301 -11.59 12.50 -15.84
C PRO A 301 -11.55 11.76 -17.19
N SER A 302 -12.66 11.68 -17.91
CA SER A 302 -12.67 11.05 -19.24
C SER A 302 -11.73 11.82 -20.21
N LEU A 303 -11.23 11.15 -21.24
CA LEU A 303 -10.38 11.81 -22.25
C LEU A 303 -11.14 12.87 -23.05
N GLU A 304 -12.48 12.73 -23.15
CA GLU A 304 -13.35 13.74 -23.76
C GLU A 304 -13.42 15.02 -22.93
N GLU A 305 -13.30 14.89 -21.58
CA GLU A 305 -13.33 16.03 -20.67
C GLU A 305 -11.98 16.78 -20.63
N SER A 306 -10.88 16.05 -20.58
CA SER A 306 -9.54 16.66 -20.54
C SER A 306 -8.43 15.70 -20.96
N LEU A 307 -7.53 16.20 -21.80
CA LEU A 307 -6.25 15.53 -22.12
C LEU A 307 -5.16 15.81 -21.08
N TRP A 308 -5.46 16.55 -20.02
CA TRP A 308 -4.51 16.90 -18.96
C TRP A 308 -5.10 16.58 -17.59
N THR A 309 -4.25 16.14 -16.68
CA THR A 309 -4.63 16.00 -15.27
C THR A 309 -4.89 17.35 -14.62
N GLU A 310 -5.48 17.38 -13.45
CA GLU A 310 -5.38 18.52 -12.54
C GLU A 310 -3.90 18.78 -12.16
N PHE A 311 -3.63 19.93 -11.52
CA PHE A 311 -2.29 20.25 -11.03
C PHE A 311 -1.88 19.28 -9.91
N LEU A 312 -0.81 18.53 -10.13
CA LEU A 312 -0.31 17.53 -9.20
C LEU A 312 0.76 18.14 -8.31
N LYS A 313 0.41 18.46 -7.07
CA LYS A 313 1.33 19.09 -6.09
C LYS A 313 2.67 18.34 -5.94
N PRO A 314 2.72 16.98 -5.84
CA PRO A 314 3.98 16.26 -5.71
C PRO A 314 4.92 16.41 -6.90
N PHE A 315 4.37 16.76 -8.08
CA PHE A 315 5.14 16.96 -9.31
C PHE A 315 5.41 18.44 -9.60
N GLY A 316 4.55 19.34 -9.12
CA GLY A 316 4.62 20.77 -9.44
C GLY A 316 4.11 21.14 -10.83
N TYR A 317 3.43 20.22 -11.53
CA TYR A 317 2.87 20.45 -12.87
C TYR A 317 1.67 19.53 -13.15
N ARG A 318 1.02 19.74 -14.29
CA ARG A 318 -0.04 18.88 -14.85
C ARG A 318 0.59 17.87 -15.81
N MET A 319 0.04 16.67 -15.88
CA MET A 319 0.48 15.63 -16.80
C MET A 319 -0.45 15.53 -18.00
N TYR A 320 0.13 15.33 -19.17
CA TYR A 320 -0.60 14.97 -20.37
C TYR A 320 -1.07 13.51 -20.27
N ARG A 321 -2.28 13.27 -20.72
CA ARG A 321 -2.93 11.96 -20.73
C ARG A 321 -2.96 11.45 -22.17
N PRO A 322 -2.00 10.59 -22.58
CA PRO A 322 -1.95 10.10 -23.94
C PRO A 322 -3.16 9.22 -24.24
N ASP A 323 -3.51 9.14 -25.53
CA ASP A 323 -4.54 8.22 -26.02
C ASP A 323 -4.27 6.80 -25.51
N PRO A 324 -5.26 6.16 -24.87
CA PRO A 324 -5.11 4.78 -24.38
C PRO A 324 -4.76 3.76 -25.45
N THR A 325 -5.06 4.04 -26.72
CA THR A 325 -4.67 3.18 -27.85
C THR A 325 -3.15 3.11 -28.06
N LEU A 326 -2.39 4.09 -27.55
CA LEU A 326 -0.93 4.06 -27.51
C LEU A 326 -0.39 3.22 -26.35
N ASN A 327 -1.27 2.75 -25.47
CA ASN A 327 -0.90 1.90 -24.34
C ASN A 327 -0.97 0.42 -24.76
N PRO A 328 0.13 -0.34 -24.68
CA PRO A 328 0.15 -1.75 -25.10
C PRO A 328 -0.71 -2.67 -24.20
N SER A 329 -1.22 -2.19 -23.09
CA SER A 329 -2.11 -2.94 -22.19
C SER A 329 -3.28 -2.07 -21.75
N PRO A 330 -4.41 -2.06 -22.50
CA PRO A 330 -5.64 -1.36 -22.08
C PRO A 330 -6.29 -1.98 -20.83
N GLU A 331 -6.05 -3.25 -20.58
CA GLU A 331 -6.51 -3.98 -19.39
C GLU A 331 -5.43 -3.88 -18.32
N GLY A 332 -5.54 -2.83 -17.51
CA GLY A 332 -4.57 -2.40 -16.51
C GLY A 332 -3.83 -3.51 -15.79
N GLY A 333 -2.61 -3.71 -16.20
CA GLY A 333 -1.48 -4.00 -15.35
C GLY A 333 -1.55 -5.14 -14.36
N VAL A 334 -2.11 -6.28 -14.69
CA VAL A 334 -1.56 -7.55 -14.21
C VAL A 334 -0.65 -8.02 -15.34
N LEU A 335 0.64 -7.86 -15.20
CA LEU A 335 1.59 -8.67 -15.94
C LEU A 335 1.30 -10.10 -15.50
N GLU A 336 0.46 -10.82 -16.25
CA GLU A 336 0.46 -12.27 -16.19
C GLU A 336 1.89 -12.68 -16.55
N GLU A 337 2.68 -13.01 -15.55
CA GLU A 337 3.88 -13.80 -15.74
C GLU A 337 3.44 -15.16 -16.30
N LYS A 338 3.32 -15.24 -17.60
CA LYS A 338 3.59 -16.52 -18.26
C LYS A 338 5.07 -16.76 -18.06
N ALA A 339 5.38 -17.61 -17.09
CA ALA A 339 6.67 -18.24 -16.94
C ALA A 339 6.91 -19.13 -18.17
N GLU A 340 7.26 -18.52 -19.29
CA GLU A 340 7.98 -19.17 -20.35
C GLU A 340 9.42 -18.67 -20.24
N ALA A 341 10.32 -19.60 -19.92
CA ALA A 341 11.73 -19.46 -20.11
C ALA A 341 11.97 -19.12 -21.60
N GLY A 342 11.85 -17.85 -21.96
CA GLY A 342 11.98 -17.31 -23.30
C GLY A 342 13.42 -16.91 -23.51
N THR A 343 14.11 -17.74 -24.22
CA THR A 343 15.37 -17.51 -24.93
C THR A 343 15.35 -16.13 -25.62
N LEU A 344 16.37 -15.35 -25.35
CA LEU A 344 16.67 -14.13 -26.11
C LEU A 344 16.68 -14.42 -27.63
N PRO A 345 16.10 -13.58 -28.50
CA PRO A 345 16.13 -13.79 -29.93
C PRO A 345 17.55 -13.58 -30.44
N GLY A 346 18.20 -14.66 -30.84
CA GLY A 346 19.51 -14.55 -31.52
C GLY A 346 20.43 -15.74 -31.53
N VAL A 347 20.04 -16.94 -31.09
CA VAL A 347 20.85 -18.13 -31.31
C VAL A 347 20.00 -19.25 -31.92
N GLN A 348 20.19 -19.49 -33.21
CA GLN A 348 19.66 -20.68 -33.87
C GLN A 348 20.41 -21.90 -33.38
N VAL A 349 19.70 -22.89 -32.84
CA VAL A 349 20.16 -24.28 -32.78
C VAL A 349 19.09 -25.14 -33.44
N GLN A 350 19.45 -25.72 -34.56
CA GLN A 350 18.64 -26.70 -35.30
C GLN A 350 18.53 -28.01 -34.53
N GLY A 351 17.36 -28.61 -34.59
CA GLY A 351 17.24 -30.04 -34.51
C GLY A 351 16.04 -30.61 -33.78
N GLY A 352 15.10 -31.18 -34.52
CA GLY A 352 14.46 -32.43 -34.16
C GLY A 352 12.95 -32.43 -33.91
N ALA A 353 12.26 -32.91 -34.88
CA ALA A 353 10.84 -33.18 -35.09
C ALA A 353 10.12 -34.08 -34.06
N GLY A 354 8.79 -33.90 -33.94
CA GLY A 354 7.83 -34.98 -33.66
C GLY A 354 6.73 -34.58 -32.69
N GLY A 355 5.55 -34.24 -33.15
CA GLY A 355 4.41 -35.13 -33.26
C GLY A 355 3.23 -34.79 -32.34
N SER A 356 2.19 -34.23 -32.94
CA SER A 356 0.73 -34.52 -32.78
C SER A 356 0.05 -34.48 -31.39
N GLY A 357 -0.93 -33.59 -31.20
CA GLY A 357 -2.33 -34.01 -31.30
C GLY A 357 -3.17 -33.72 -30.07
N GLY A 358 -4.29 -33.02 -30.22
CA GLY A 358 -5.52 -33.33 -29.46
C GLY A 358 -6.16 -32.24 -28.62
N ALA A 359 -7.08 -31.62 -29.23
CA ALA A 359 -8.36 -31.00 -28.86
C ALA A 359 -8.88 -31.08 -27.41
N GLY A 360 -9.43 -29.97 -26.94
CA GLY A 360 -10.84 -29.88 -26.50
C GLY A 360 -11.10 -29.73 -25.02
N ALA A 361 -11.66 -28.63 -24.63
CA ALA A 361 -12.95 -28.48 -23.98
C ALA A 361 -12.97 -27.41 -22.90
N ALA A 362 -13.94 -26.55 -23.04
CA ALA A 362 -14.33 -25.48 -22.14
C ALA A 362 -14.87 -26.02 -20.83
N ALA A 363 -14.62 -25.33 -19.71
CA ALA A 363 -15.47 -25.40 -18.53
C ALA A 363 -15.35 -24.13 -17.68
N GLY A 364 -16.47 -23.57 -17.44
CA GLY A 364 -16.96 -22.52 -16.62
C GLY A 364 -16.18 -22.11 -15.36
N GLY A 365 -15.91 -20.81 -15.28
CA GLY A 365 -15.39 -20.18 -14.09
C GLY A 365 -16.49 -20.00 -13.04
N THR A 366 -16.29 -20.61 -11.89
CA THR A 366 -17.00 -20.25 -10.66
C THR A 366 -16.28 -19.11 -9.98
N ALA A 367 -16.98 -17.97 -9.80
CA ALA A 367 -16.52 -16.84 -9.03
C ALA A 367 -16.18 -17.27 -7.59
N GLY A 368 -14.87 -17.22 -7.26
CA GLY A 368 -14.39 -17.43 -5.90
C GLY A 368 -14.83 -16.26 -5.02
N LYS A 369 -15.46 -16.56 -3.90
CA LYS A 369 -15.77 -15.61 -2.83
C LYS A 369 -14.42 -15.07 -2.30
N GLY A 370 -14.17 -13.76 -2.50
CA GLY A 370 -13.03 -13.07 -1.93
C GLY A 370 -13.00 -13.22 -0.41
N LYS A 371 -11.85 -13.57 0.12
CA LYS A 371 -11.61 -13.60 1.56
C LYS A 371 -11.50 -12.15 2.06
N ASP A 372 -12.11 -11.89 3.21
CA ASP A 372 -12.06 -10.60 3.91
C ASP A 372 -10.58 -10.23 4.20
N PRO A 373 -10.04 -9.13 3.64
CA PRO A 373 -8.65 -8.74 3.89
C PRO A 373 -8.35 -8.39 5.35
N ALA A 374 -9.39 -8.13 6.16
CA ALA A 374 -9.24 -7.87 7.60
C ALA A 374 -9.01 -9.13 8.44
N LYS A 375 -9.18 -10.34 7.85
CA LYS A 375 -9.07 -11.62 8.56
C LYS A 375 -8.04 -12.57 7.96
N VAL A 376 -7.14 -12.11 7.10
CA VAL A 376 -6.10 -12.97 6.54
C VAL A 376 -5.05 -13.23 7.61
N ALA A 377 -5.20 -14.34 8.33
CA ALA A 377 -4.09 -14.94 9.05
C ALA A 377 -3.14 -15.52 7.99
N ILE A 378 -1.94 -14.99 7.90
CA ILE A 378 -0.92 -15.49 6.98
C ILE A 378 -0.43 -16.83 7.54
N SER A 379 -1.00 -17.94 7.07
CA SER A 379 -0.38 -19.23 7.28
C SER A 379 0.72 -19.38 6.22
N ASN A 380 1.96 -19.15 6.61
CA ASN A 380 3.09 -19.37 5.71
C ASN A 380 3.59 -20.82 5.89
N PRO A 381 3.52 -21.68 4.85
CA PRO A 381 4.07 -23.04 4.91
C PRO A 381 5.57 -23.09 5.23
N LEU A 382 6.31 -22.00 4.97
CA LEU A 382 7.71 -21.86 5.37
C LEU A 382 7.85 -21.65 6.90
N PHE A 383 6.86 -21.05 7.57
CA PHE A 383 6.82 -20.96 9.02
C PHE A 383 6.58 -22.35 9.63
N GLU A 384 5.64 -23.14 9.11
CA GLU A 384 5.37 -24.50 9.63
C GLU A 384 6.56 -25.43 9.42
N THR A 385 7.25 -25.36 8.29
CA THR A 385 8.44 -26.19 8.02
C THR A 385 9.67 -25.79 8.84
N ALA A 386 9.85 -24.50 9.14
CA ALA A 386 10.96 -24.03 9.97
C ALA A 386 10.77 -24.35 11.47
N PHE A 387 9.52 -24.42 11.95
CA PHE A 387 9.21 -24.66 13.37
C PHE A 387 8.93 -26.10 13.72
N MET A 388 8.38 -26.92 12.81
CA MET A 388 8.10 -28.35 13.08
C MET A 388 9.35 -29.24 13.01
N GLY A 389 10.48 -28.76 12.50
CA GLY A 389 11.74 -29.50 12.41
C GLY A 389 12.55 -29.60 13.73
N LYS A 390 12.10 -29.02 14.86
CA LYS A 390 12.83 -29.00 16.14
C LYS A 390 12.03 -29.49 17.35
N LYS A 391 11.16 -30.48 17.16
CA LYS A 391 10.69 -31.31 18.28
C LYS A 391 11.09 -32.76 18.02
N LYS A 392 12.33 -33.07 18.35
CA LYS A 392 12.80 -34.37 18.83
C LYS A 392 13.93 -34.16 19.81
#